data_65e7445364d129d22b2970fb83f46706
#
_entry.id   65e7445364d129d22b2970fb83f46706
#
_cell.length_a   1.000
_cell.length_b   1.000
_cell.length_c   1.000
_cell.angle_alpha   90.00
_cell.angle_beta   90.00
_cell.angle_gamma   90.00
#
_symmetry.space_group_name_H-M   'P 1'
#
loop_
_entity.id
_entity.type
_entity.pdbx_description
1 polymer ?
#
loop_
_entity_poly.entity_id
_entity_poly.type
_entity_poly.pdbx_seq_one_letter_code
_entity_poly.pdbx_strand_id
1 'polypeptide(L)'
;EAFGAHARKLGLEPQREKILSLENISGEIKTIRTKKHEYQAKSLILAFGAEHRKLDIPGEDDLSGLGVSYCATCDGAFYKDRTAVVVGGGNVAAEDAVFLSGLCERVYLVHRRDALRADQALQEKVFACENIEMVWDSVPLEILGQDEVTGLKIRNIKTNEERELTAEGVFIAVGIVPNTTLVKDQLKLDEN
;
A
#
# COMPACT_ATOMS: atom_id res chain seq x y z
N GLU A 1 -9.13 -20.33 3.02
CA GLU A 1 -9.70 -21.71 3.00
C GLU A 1 -11.12 -21.75 2.41
N ALA A 2 -12.02 -20.81 2.74
CA ALA A 2 -13.40 -20.79 2.28
C ALA A 2 -13.54 -20.70 0.75
N PHE A 3 -12.77 -19.85 0.07
CA PHE A 3 -12.80 -19.74 -1.40
C PHE A 3 -12.36 -21.02 -2.11
N GLY A 4 -11.31 -21.70 -1.60
CA GLY A 4 -10.85 -22.96 -2.16
C GLY A 4 -11.87 -24.09 -1.99
N ALA A 5 -12.57 -24.10 -0.86
CA ALA A 5 -13.66 -25.05 -0.62
C ALA A 5 -14.86 -24.79 -1.55
N HIS A 6 -15.19 -23.51 -1.78
CA HIS A 6 -16.25 -23.12 -2.71
C HIS A 6 -15.90 -23.49 -4.17
N ALA A 7 -14.66 -23.23 -4.60
CA ALA A 7 -14.19 -23.61 -5.93
C ALA A 7 -14.33 -25.11 -6.17
N ARG A 8 -13.92 -25.95 -5.21
CA ARG A 8 -14.07 -27.41 -5.30
C ARG A 8 -15.52 -27.85 -5.38
N LYS A 9 -16.44 -27.23 -4.63
CA LYS A 9 -17.89 -27.52 -4.75
C LYS A 9 -18.45 -27.23 -6.15
N LEU A 10 -17.83 -26.32 -6.88
CA LEU A 10 -18.17 -25.97 -8.26
C LEU A 10 -17.41 -26.84 -9.29
N GLY A 11 -16.70 -27.89 -8.85
CA GLY A 11 -15.93 -28.78 -9.72
C GLY A 11 -14.58 -28.24 -10.16
N LEU A 12 -14.07 -27.16 -9.55
CA LEU A 12 -12.74 -26.62 -9.83
C LEU A 12 -11.70 -27.23 -8.88
N GLU A 13 -10.60 -27.68 -9.43
CA GLU A 13 -9.45 -28.23 -8.69
C GLU A 13 -8.27 -27.22 -8.70
N PRO A 14 -8.19 -26.28 -7.73
CA PRO A 14 -7.11 -25.30 -7.67
C PRO A 14 -5.75 -25.99 -7.45
N GLN A 15 -4.80 -25.73 -8.35
CA GLN A 15 -3.45 -26.23 -8.23
C GLN A 15 -2.59 -25.18 -7.47
N ARG A 16 -1.92 -25.61 -6.38
CA ARG A 16 -1.03 -24.75 -5.58
C ARG A 16 0.39 -24.90 -6.11
N GLU A 17 0.67 -24.23 -7.21
CA GLU A 17 1.98 -24.25 -7.84
C GLU A 17 2.47 -22.83 -8.14
N LYS A 18 3.77 -22.61 -7.97
CA LYS A 18 4.39 -21.35 -8.38
C LYS A 18 4.62 -21.38 -9.88
N ILE A 19 4.01 -20.42 -10.60
CA ILE A 19 4.26 -20.18 -12.02
C ILE A 19 5.67 -19.60 -12.15
N LEU A 20 6.47 -20.17 -13.06
CA LEU A 20 7.83 -19.74 -13.37
C LEU A 20 7.89 -18.91 -14.65
N SER A 21 7.12 -19.31 -15.67
CA SER A 21 7.03 -18.58 -16.93
C SER A 21 5.66 -18.73 -17.57
N LEU A 22 5.33 -17.75 -18.37
CA LEU A 22 4.23 -17.75 -19.33
C LEU A 22 4.82 -17.57 -20.71
N GLU A 23 4.45 -18.42 -21.66
CA GLU A 23 4.99 -18.41 -23.02
C GLU A 23 3.86 -18.37 -24.04
N ASN A 24 4.14 -17.77 -25.19
CA ASN A 24 3.22 -17.68 -26.30
C ASN A 24 1.85 -17.04 -25.94
N ILE A 25 1.87 -16.00 -25.10
CA ILE A 25 0.64 -15.33 -24.60
C ILE A 25 -0.21 -14.78 -25.75
N SER A 26 0.42 -14.32 -26.83
CA SER A 26 -0.26 -13.78 -28.01
C SER A 26 -0.70 -14.85 -29.02
N GLY A 27 -0.21 -16.09 -28.86
CA GLY A 27 -0.53 -17.20 -29.77
C GLY A 27 -1.88 -17.85 -29.47
N GLU A 28 -2.28 -18.82 -30.29
CA GLU A 28 -3.52 -19.56 -30.10
C GLU A 28 -3.48 -20.41 -28.83
N ILE A 29 -2.37 -21.10 -28.59
CA ILE A 29 -2.13 -21.90 -27.38
C ILE A 29 -1.09 -21.22 -26.52
N LYS A 30 -1.46 -20.90 -25.27
CA LYS A 30 -0.61 -20.31 -24.25
C LYS A 30 -0.01 -21.42 -23.40
N THR A 31 1.25 -21.29 -23.03
CA THR A 31 1.96 -22.27 -22.19
C THR A 31 2.29 -21.67 -20.82
N ILE A 32 1.95 -22.37 -19.77
CA ILE A 32 2.22 -22.02 -18.37
C ILE A 32 3.19 -23.05 -17.82
N ARG A 33 4.36 -22.61 -17.35
CA ARG A 33 5.35 -23.50 -16.73
C ARG A 33 5.43 -23.31 -15.23
N THR A 34 5.44 -24.40 -14.52
CA THR A 34 5.73 -24.51 -13.09
C THR A 34 6.97 -25.37 -12.86
N LYS A 35 7.36 -25.59 -11.61
CA LYS A 35 8.45 -26.55 -11.31
C LYS A 35 8.09 -28.00 -11.64
N LYS A 36 6.80 -28.35 -11.67
CA LYS A 36 6.32 -29.74 -11.77
C LYS A 36 5.65 -30.05 -13.08
N HIS A 37 4.95 -29.08 -13.63
CA HIS A 37 4.06 -29.29 -14.77
C HIS A 37 4.20 -28.18 -15.82
N GLU A 38 3.79 -28.54 -17.03
CA GLU A 38 3.51 -27.61 -18.12
C GLU A 38 2.01 -27.72 -18.45
N TYR A 39 1.34 -26.57 -18.48
CA TYR A 39 -0.06 -26.47 -18.83
C TYR A 39 -0.22 -25.74 -20.14
N GLN A 40 -1.19 -26.15 -20.94
CA GLN A 40 -1.58 -25.47 -22.17
C GLN A 40 -3.02 -24.98 -22.08
N ALA A 41 -3.27 -23.77 -22.55
CA ALA A 41 -4.60 -23.18 -22.52
C ALA A 41 -4.85 -22.29 -23.75
N LYS A 42 -6.08 -22.22 -24.22
CA LYS A 42 -6.49 -21.27 -25.26
C LYS A 42 -6.65 -19.86 -24.74
N SER A 43 -6.97 -19.71 -23.45
CA SER A 43 -7.17 -18.42 -22.78
C SER A 43 -6.55 -18.43 -21.40
N LEU A 44 -6.06 -17.29 -20.94
CA LEU A 44 -5.55 -17.07 -19.60
C LEU A 44 -6.28 -15.89 -18.95
N ILE A 45 -6.60 -16.04 -17.68
CA ILE A 45 -6.99 -14.93 -16.80
C ILE A 45 -5.83 -14.68 -15.86
N LEU A 46 -5.23 -13.50 -15.95
CA LEU A 46 -4.10 -13.09 -15.13
C LEU A 46 -4.60 -12.31 -13.91
N ALA A 47 -4.41 -12.87 -12.74
CA ALA A 47 -4.86 -12.30 -11.47
C ALA A 47 -3.69 -12.31 -10.47
N PHE A 48 -2.61 -11.58 -10.80
CA PHE A 48 -1.36 -11.59 -10.04
C PHE A 48 -1.40 -10.76 -8.76
N GLY A 49 -2.42 -9.89 -8.61
CA GLY A 49 -2.51 -8.92 -7.53
C GLY A 49 -1.45 -7.83 -7.61
N ALA A 50 -1.28 -7.14 -6.51
CA ALA A 50 -0.31 -6.07 -6.33
C ALA A 50 0.20 -6.08 -4.89
N GLU A 51 1.34 -5.47 -4.66
CA GLU A 51 1.92 -5.27 -3.34
C GLU A 51 1.94 -3.78 -3.00
N HIS A 52 1.80 -3.45 -1.72
CA HIS A 52 1.99 -2.08 -1.27
C HIS A 52 3.44 -1.65 -1.49
N ARG A 53 3.61 -0.45 -2.00
CA ARG A 53 4.94 0.14 -2.11
C ARG A 53 5.42 0.49 -0.71
N LYS A 54 6.62 0.01 -0.38
CA LYS A 54 7.28 0.32 0.89
C LYS A 54 7.99 1.68 0.82
N LEU A 55 8.27 2.21 2.00
CA LEU A 55 9.16 3.36 2.18
C LEU A 55 10.63 2.93 2.18
N ASP A 56 10.89 1.65 2.50
CA ASP A 56 12.22 1.04 2.65
C ASP A 56 13.09 1.78 3.67
N ILE A 57 12.49 2.11 4.83
CA ILE A 57 13.14 2.81 5.94
C ILE A 57 13.21 1.92 7.20
N PRO A 58 14.15 2.18 8.12
CA PRO A 58 14.23 1.47 9.40
C PRO A 58 12.90 1.51 10.17
N GLY A 59 12.56 0.41 10.83
CA GLY A 59 11.34 0.24 11.60
C GLY A 59 10.11 -0.17 10.80
N GLU A 60 10.09 -0.03 9.47
CA GLU A 60 8.90 -0.33 8.66
C GLU A 60 8.51 -1.82 8.72
N ASP A 61 9.46 -2.70 8.50
CA ASP A 61 9.21 -4.14 8.53
C ASP A 61 9.08 -4.68 9.97
N ASP A 62 9.91 -4.18 10.88
CA ASP A 62 9.95 -4.63 12.28
C ASP A 62 8.65 -4.31 13.02
N LEU A 63 8.04 -3.16 12.71
CA LEU A 63 6.81 -2.67 13.33
C LEU A 63 5.55 -2.91 12.47
N SER A 64 5.66 -3.72 11.41
CA SER A 64 4.52 -4.09 10.57
C SER A 64 3.48 -4.87 11.39
N GLY A 65 2.24 -4.35 11.46
CA GLY A 65 1.18 -4.88 12.32
C GLY A 65 1.32 -4.52 13.81
N LEU A 66 2.38 -3.81 14.19
CA LEU A 66 2.62 -3.29 15.55
C LEU A 66 2.56 -1.75 15.57
N GLY A 67 1.78 -1.18 14.66
CA GLY A 67 1.62 0.27 14.48
C GLY A 67 1.86 0.74 13.06
N VAL A 68 2.56 -0.02 12.23
CA VAL A 68 2.68 0.23 10.79
C VAL A 68 1.58 -0.52 10.05
N SER A 69 0.82 0.21 9.22
CA SER A 69 -0.26 -0.34 8.40
C SER A 69 -0.26 0.24 6.98
N TYR A 70 -0.84 -0.51 6.04
CA TYR A 70 -1.09 -0.09 4.66
C TYR A 70 -2.59 0.03 4.35
N CYS A 71 -3.45 -0.08 5.37
CA CYS A 71 -4.90 -0.07 5.21
C CYS A 71 -5.57 0.68 6.38
N ALA A 72 -5.87 1.95 6.20
CA ALA A 72 -6.52 2.74 7.24
C ALA A 72 -7.92 2.21 7.61
N THR A 73 -8.70 1.75 6.64
CA THR A 73 -10.02 1.19 6.88
C THR A 73 -9.99 -0.16 7.61
N CYS A 74 -8.87 -0.92 7.50
CA CYS A 74 -8.69 -2.18 8.20
C CYS A 74 -8.33 -1.96 9.67
N ASP A 75 -7.37 -1.08 9.93
CA ASP A 75 -6.68 -0.98 11.21
C ASP A 75 -6.95 0.33 11.96
N GLY A 76 -7.56 1.32 11.31
CA GLY A 76 -7.77 2.66 11.89
C GLY A 76 -8.55 2.65 13.21
N ALA A 77 -9.45 1.69 13.40
CA ALA A 77 -10.23 1.58 14.64
C ALA A 77 -9.36 1.34 15.89
N PHE A 78 -8.17 0.76 15.75
CA PHE A 78 -7.23 0.56 16.86
C PHE A 78 -6.59 1.86 17.36
N TYR A 79 -6.66 2.94 16.55
CA TYR A 79 -6.07 4.25 16.84
C TYR A 79 -7.11 5.30 17.25
N LYS A 80 -8.29 4.85 17.68
CA LYS A 80 -9.32 5.76 18.21
C LYS A 80 -8.76 6.58 19.37
N ASP A 81 -9.00 7.89 19.32
CA ASP A 81 -8.55 8.87 20.33
C ASP A 81 -7.01 8.93 20.50
N ARG A 82 -6.25 8.49 19.48
CA ARG A 82 -4.77 8.49 19.43
C ARG A 82 -4.29 9.37 18.28
N THR A 83 -2.97 9.54 18.18
CA THR A 83 -2.34 10.24 17.05
C THR A 83 -1.90 9.25 15.97
N ALA A 84 -2.22 9.54 14.73
CA ALA A 84 -1.78 8.76 13.58
C ALA A 84 -1.00 9.62 12.58
N VAL A 85 -0.10 8.99 11.83
CA VAL A 85 0.58 9.58 10.68
C VAL A 85 0.13 8.86 9.42
N VAL A 86 -0.22 9.60 8.38
CA VAL A 86 -0.41 9.10 7.02
C VAL A 86 0.75 9.60 6.16
N VAL A 87 1.44 8.70 5.48
CA VAL A 87 2.53 9.04 4.55
C VAL A 87 2.02 8.88 3.12
N GLY A 88 1.94 9.98 2.38
CA GLY A 88 1.47 9.97 1.00
C GLY A 88 0.98 11.32 0.52
N GLY A 89 0.30 11.36 -0.63
CA GLY A 89 -0.23 12.62 -1.16
C GLY A 89 -1.11 12.43 -2.40
N GLY A 90 -1.48 11.19 -2.72
CA GLY A 90 -2.48 10.84 -3.73
C GLY A 90 -3.87 10.63 -3.11
N ASN A 91 -4.82 10.15 -3.91
CA ASN A 91 -6.21 9.93 -3.48
C ASN A 91 -6.28 9.03 -2.24
N VAL A 92 -5.58 7.90 -2.25
CA VAL A 92 -5.58 6.96 -1.11
C VAL A 92 -5.10 7.64 0.18
N ALA A 93 -4.00 8.40 0.14
CA ALA A 93 -3.50 9.12 1.32
C ALA A 93 -4.50 10.15 1.85
N ALA A 94 -5.19 10.86 0.94
CA ALA A 94 -6.21 11.84 1.32
C ALA A 94 -7.45 11.15 1.91
N GLU A 95 -7.91 10.05 1.32
CA GLU A 95 -9.02 9.24 1.82
C GLU A 95 -8.69 8.66 3.20
N ASP A 96 -7.51 8.08 3.36
CA ASP A 96 -7.03 7.52 4.63
C ASP A 96 -6.93 8.60 5.72
N ALA A 97 -6.40 9.78 5.40
CA ALA A 97 -6.31 10.88 6.35
C ALA A 97 -7.69 11.38 6.80
N VAL A 98 -8.64 11.54 5.87
CA VAL A 98 -10.03 11.92 6.20
C VAL A 98 -10.72 10.82 7.01
N PHE A 99 -10.52 9.54 6.67
CA PHE A 99 -11.09 8.43 7.44
C PHE A 99 -10.56 8.41 8.88
N LEU A 100 -9.24 8.51 9.03
CA LEU A 100 -8.58 8.52 10.34
C LEU A 100 -8.92 9.76 11.16
N SER A 101 -9.16 10.91 10.53
CA SER A 101 -9.56 12.13 11.24
C SER A 101 -10.90 11.96 11.98
N GLY A 102 -11.77 11.08 11.49
CA GLY A 102 -13.02 10.73 12.17
C GLY A 102 -12.86 9.79 13.38
N LEU A 103 -11.65 9.22 13.58
CA LEU A 103 -11.36 8.26 14.65
C LEU A 103 -10.31 8.77 15.62
N CYS A 104 -9.24 9.38 15.09
CA CYS A 104 -8.06 9.80 15.84
C CYS A 104 -8.24 11.19 16.44
N GLU A 105 -7.51 11.46 17.52
CA GLU A 105 -7.41 12.81 18.09
C GLU A 105 -6.67 13.75 17.11
N ARG A 106 -5.61 13.25 16.47
CA ARG A 106 -4.79 14.01 15.50
C ARG A 106 -4.31 13.10 14.38
N VAL A 107 -4.23 13.66 13.17
CA VAL A 107 -3.65 13.01 12.00
C VAL A 107 -2.59 13.92 11.39
N TYR A 108 -1.35 13.44 11.28
CA TYR A 108 -0.32 14.08 10.45
C TYR A 108 -0.39 13.52 9.03
N LEU A 109 -0.55 14.38 8.02
CA LEU A 109 -0.43 13.97 6.62
C LEU A 109 0.92 14.43 6.06
N VAL A 110 1.88 13.51 6.00
CA VAL A 110 3.26 13.76 5.57
C VAL A 110 3.36 13.61 4.06
N HIS A 111 3.74 14.68 3.38
CA HIS A 111 3.92 14.69 1.93
C HIS A 111 5.24 15.35 1.51
N ARG A 112 5.92 14.72 0.53
CA ARG A 112 7.22 15.18 0.01
C ARG A 112 7.17 16.42 -0.88
N ARG A 113 6.00 16.97 -1.17
CA ARG A 113 5.76 18.17 -1.98
C ARG A 113 4.97 19.19 -1.19
N ASP A 114 4.79 20.36 -1.74
CA ASP A 114 4.01 21.46 -1.18
C ASP A 114 2.53 21.48 -1.63
N ALA A 115 2.12 20.46 -2.39
CA ALA A 115 0.73 20.29 -2.82
C ALA A 115 0.37 18.81 -2.98
N LEU A 116 -0.84 18.43 -2.60
CA LEU A 116 -1.36 17.08 -2.82
C LEU A 116 -1.59 16.83 -4.31
N ARG A 117 -1.52 15.56 -4.70
CA ARG A 117 -1.89 15.06 -6.04
C ARG A 117 -3.28 14.43 -6.06
N ALA A 118 -3.94 14.40 -4.92
CA ALA A 118 -5.30 13.92 -4.80
C ALA A 118 -6.26 14.81 -5.60
N ASP A 119 -7.42 14.26 -5.96
CA ASP A 119 -8.49 15.01 -6.61
C ASP A 119 -8.94 16.18 -5.74
N GLN A 120 -9.36 17.28 -6.36
CA GLN A 120 -9.69 18.51 -5.66
C GLN A 120 -10.75 18.31 -4.56
N ALA A 121 -11.77 17.51 -4.83
CA ALA A 121 -12.82 17.20 -3.86
C ALA A 121 -12.29 16.46 -2.60
N LEU A 122 -11.23 15.66 -2.74
CA LEU A 122 -10.57 15.02 -1.61
C LEU A 122 -9.68 16.01 -0.86
N GLN A 123 -8.97 16.88 -1.57
CA GLN A 123 -8.18 17.94 -0.95
C GLN A 123 -9.06 18.87 -0.10
N GLU A 124 -10.21 19.28 -0.60
CA GLU A 124 -11.17 20.10 0.14
C GLU A 124 -11.62 19.43 1.44
N LYS A 125 -11.86 18.10 1.41
CA LYS A 125 -12.20 17.33 2.61
C LYS A 125 -11.05 17.30 3.60
N VAL A 126 -9.82 17.06 3.13
CA VAL A 126 -8.63 17.05 3.99
C VAL A 126 -8.47 18.40 4.69
N PHE A 127 -8.57 19.50 3.95
CA PHE A 127 -8.40 20.85 4.52
C PHE A 127 -9.58 21.31 5.39
N ALA A 128 -10.74 20.66 5.28
CA ALA A 128 -11.88 20.91 6.16
C ALA A 128 -11.79 20.19 7.52
N CYS A 129 -10.90 19.22 7.66
CA CYS A 129 -10.69 18.49 8.93
C CYS A 129 -9.71 19.26 9.82
N GLU A 130 -10.20 19.81 10.93
CA GLU A 130 -9.39 20.64 11.84
C GLU A 130 -8.26 19.88 12.56
N ASN A 131 -8.40 18.56 12.69
CA ASN A 131 -7.41 17.68 13.33
C ASN A 131 -6.42 17.01 12.36
N ILE A 132 -6.45 17.37 11.06
CA ILE A 132 -5.42 16.99 10.11
C ILE A 132 -4.36 18.08 10.02
N GLU A 133 -3.13 17.76 10.39
CA GLU A 133 -1.97 18.64 10.24
C GLU A 133 -1.17 18.25 8.99
N MET A 134 -1.05 19.17 8.04
CA MET A 134 -0.25 18.96 6.83
C MET A 134 1.24 19.13 7.12
N VAL A 135 2.03 18.11 6.81
CA VAL A 135 3.49 18.13 6.95
C VAL A 135 4.11 18.11 5.56
N TRP A 136 4.24 19.29 4.99
CA TRP A 136 4.72 19.49 3.63
C TRP A 136 6.22 19.34 3.48
N ASP A 137 6.67 19.13 2.23
CA ASP A 137 8.07 19.08 1.83
C ASP A 137 8.90 18.11 2.69
N SER A 138 8.28 17.05 3.19
CA SER A 138 8.86 16.17 4.19
C SER A 138 8.86 14.72 3.73
N VAL A 139 9.96 14.04 4.02
CA VAL A 139 10.14 12.61 3.74
C VAL A 139 10.36 11.85 5.05
N PRO A 140 9.79 10.65 5.20
CA PRO A 140 10.05 9.79 6.34
C PRO A 140 11.49 9.26 6.28
N LEU A 141 12.14 9.14 7.44
CA LEU A 141 13.50 8.61 7.59
C LEU A 141 13.52 7.32 8.38
N GLU A 142 12.70 7.19 9.42
CA GLU A 142 12.69 6.07 10.33
C GLU A 142 11.34 6.02 11.07
N ILE A 143 10.79 4.85 11.26
CA ILE A 143 9.63 4.62 12.14
C ILE A 143 10.18 4.22 13.50
N LEU A 144 9.78 4.97 14.53
CA LEU A 144 10.30 4.85 15.89
C LEU A 144 9.44 3.90 16.71
N GLY A 145 10.11 3.07 17.52
CA GLY A 145 9.46 2.13 18.44
C GLY A 145 10.28 0.86 18.63
N GLN A 146 9.88 0.04 19.60
CA GLN A 146 10.44 -1.32 19.84
C GLN A 146 9.35 -2.37 19.74
N ASP A 147 8.38 -2.35 20.63
CA ASP A 147 7.25 -3.30 20.66
C ASP A 147 6.03 -2.77 19.92
N GLU A 148 5.93 -1.46 19.78
CA GLU A 148 4.89 -0.75 19.03
C GLU A 148 5.44 0.58 18.50
N VAL A 149 4.75 1.19 17.55
CA VAL A 149 5.10 2.51 17.01
C VAL A 149 4.96 3.57 18.09
N THR A 150 5.97 4.43 18.24
CA THR A 150 5.97 5.60 19.11
C THR A 150 6.10 6.92 18.35
N GLY A 151 6.41 6.85 17.05
CA GLY A 151 6.52 8.03 16.21
C GLY A 151 7.13 7.78 14.84
N LEU A 152 7.29 8.86 14.11
CA LEU A 152 7.93 8.90 12.80
C LEU A 152 8.98 10.00 12.77
N LYS A 153 10.22 9.66 12.47
CA LYS A 153 11.28 10.63 12.17
C LYS A 153 11.18 11.06 10.72
N ILE A 154 11.14 12.36 10.49
CA ILE A 154 11.01 12.97 9.17
C ILE A 154 12.12 13.99 8.91
N ARG A 155 12.38 14.30 7.64
CA ARG A 155 13.25 15.38 7.20
C ARG A 155 12.52 16.27 6.20
N ASN A 156 12.56 17.57 6.44
CA ASN A 156 12.14 18.56 5.45
C ASN A 156 13.17 18.64 4.32
N ILE A 157 12.75 18.42 3.08
CA ILE A 157 13.66 18.35 1.93
C ILE A 157 14.15 19.74 1.45
N LYS A 158 13.51 20.83 1.88
CA LYS A 158 13.90 22.21 1.54
C LYS A 158 14.90 22.78 2.55
N THR A 159 14.67 22.50 3.84
CA THR A 159 15.51 23.05 4.93
C THR A 159 16.54 22.06 5.45
N ASN A 160 16.41 20.76 5.14
CA ASN A 160 17.15 19.63 5.72
C ASN A 160 16.96 19.47 7.24
N GLU A 161 16.00 20.15 7.83
CA GLU A 161 15.67 20.02 9.25
C GLU A 161 15.00 18.64 9.50
N GLU A 162 15.50 17.95 10.52
CA GLU A 162 14.91 16.69 10.99
C GLU A 162 14.08 16.96 12.24
N ARG A 163 12.93 16.27 12.34
CA ARG A 163 12.09 16.28 13.53
C ARG A 163 11.36 14.94 13.70
N GLU A 164 10.88 14.71 14.88
CA GLU A 164 10.07 13.54 15.22
C GLU A 164 8.60 13.94 15.38
N LEU A 165 7.71 13.14 14.82
CA LEU A 165 6.28 13.22 15.02
C LEU A 165 5.91 12.09 15.98
N THR A 166 5.45 12.42 17.18
CA THR A 166 4.92 11.42 18.13
C THR A 166 3.59 10.91 17.61
N ALA A 167 3.46 9.60 17.47
CA ALA A 167 2.24 8.94 16.99
C ALA A 167 2.26 7.45 17.34
N GLU A 168 1.11 6.86 17.51
CA GLU A 168 0.95 5.44 17.80
C GLU A 168 0.69 4.60 16.55
N GLY A 169 0.39 5.24 15.42
CA GLY A 169 0.19 4.54 14.15
C GLY A 169 0.78 5.28 12.95
N VAL A 170 1.39 4.53 12.03
CA VAL A 170 1.91 5.04 10.74
C VAL A 170 1.25 4.27 9.60
N PHE A 171 0.45 4.98 8.81
CA PHE A 171 -0.26 4.46 7.65
C PHE A 171 0.47 4.86 6.37
N ILE A 172 0.92 3.86 5.60
CA ILE A 172 1.75 4.07 4.41
C ILE A 172 0.86 4.00 3.16
N ALA A 173 0.64 5.14 2.52
CA ALA A 173 -0.22 5.34 1.35
C ALA A 173 0.55 5.91 0.15
N VAL A 174 1.71 5.30 -0.19
CA VAL A 174 2.60 5.76 -1.26
C VAL A 174 2.40 5.01 -2.59
N GLY A 175 1.34 4.22 -2.69
CA GLY A 175 0.90 3.51 -3.88
C GLY A 175 1.11 1.99 -3.80
N ILE A 176 0.80 1.34 -4.90
CA ILE A 176 0.92 -0.12 -5.08
C ILE A 176 1.85 -0.44 -6.25
N VAL A 177 2.40 -1.65 -6.26
CA VAL A 177 3.20 -2.20 -7.35
C VAL A 177 2.49 -3.45 -7.88
N PRO A 178 1.94 -3.42 -9.10
CA PRO A 178 1.34 -4.61 -9.71
C PRO A 178 2.37 -5.71 -9.94
N ASN A 179 1.99 -6.96 -9.67
CA ASN A 179 2.87 -8.14 -9.83
C ASN A 179 2.95 -8.57 -11.29
N THR A 180 3.42 -7.71 -12.19
CA THR A 180 3.42 -7.91 -13.65
C THR A 180 4.70 -8.53 -14.20
N THR A 181 5.67 -8.90 -13.38
CA THR A 181 7.01 -9.38 -13.78
C THR A 181 6.95 -10.52 -14.81
N LEU A 182 6.00 -11.45 -14.66
CA LEU A 182 5.86 -12.60 -15.57
C LEU A 182 5.40 -12.25 -16.98
N VAL A 183 4.84 -11.06 -17.18
CA VAL A 183 4.23 -10.63 -18.45
C VAL A 183 4.82 -9.33 -19.00
N LYS A 184 5.78 -8.74 -18.29
CA LYS A 184 6.37 -7.43 -18.59
C LYS A 184 6.87 -7.31 -20.05
N ASP A 185 7.47 -8.37 -20.58
CA ASP A 185 8.06 -8.36 -21.91
C ASP A 185 7.12 -8.94 -23.00
N GLN A 186 5.91 -9.34 -22.61
CA GLN A 186 4.96 -10.03 -23.50
C GLN A 186 3.65 -9.28 -23.68
N LEU A 187 3.32 -8.37 -22.78
CA LEU A 187 2.12 -7.53 -22.85
C LEU A 187 2.52 -6.06 -22.82
N LYS A 188 1.72 -5.25 -23.51
CA LYS A 188 1.85 -3.80 -23.39
C LYS A 188 1.26 -3.38 -22.04
N LEU A 189 2.14 -2.94 -21.13
CA LEU A 189 1.77 -2.39 -19.85
C LEU A 189 1.76 -0.86 -19.94
N ASP A 190 0.97 -0.21 -19.08
CA ASP A 190 1.05 1.23 -18.88
C ASP A 190 2.24 1.60 -17.97
N GLU A 191 2.47 2.88 -17.78
CA GLU A 191 3.60 3.40 -16.99
C GLU A 191 3.32 3.47 -15.48
N ASN A 192 2.13 3.04 -15.03
CA ASN A 192 1.69 3.15 -13.63
C ASN A 192 1.80 1.83 -12.87
#